data_97bd89d6c0bce1716730e6359afb9d7d
#
_entry.id   97bd89d6c0bce1716730e6359afb9d7d
#
_cell.length_a   1.000
_cell.length_b   1.000
_cell.length_c   1.000
_cell.angle_alpha   90.00
_cell.angle_beta   90.00
_cell.angle_gamma   90.00
#
_symmetry.space_group_name_H-M   'P 1'
#
loop_
_entity.id
_entity.type
_entity.pdbx_description
1 polymer ?
#
loop_
_entity_poly.entity_id
_entity_poly.type
_entity_poly.pdbx_seq_one_letter_code
_entity_poly.pdbx_strand_id
1 'polypeptide(L)'
;AIILAKTNMGEFANGYVGSAYGAIRNAYDPTRNPSGSSGGTAAGIAANFGLVGIGEDTGGSIRGPAAVHSLVGLRPTVPLVSRYGMLPGKPSTDTLGPITRTVTDAARMLDVLAGYDPNDPMTAYAVGHVPDSYVDGLDVEGLQGARIGVIREPMHSQADPDSDDYKQVRAVIDRAIADLRAHGAVVVDPVVVPDLDAVERAYVENSFETEQAVNAYLAQHDNAPVKTLKEILVSGVVMPWRASGLINVVGLTTSDHEYLSILEANERIRRTVLTVMAEHELDALVHATFDHQTTTIAPDALTNAHTADGYGLGNNRRLSPVTGFPALTVPAGFTAEGLPVGLEFLGRPFTEAMLLQLGYGYEQGTKRREPPATTPALP
;
A
#
# COMPACT_ATOMS: atom_id res chain seq x y z
N ALA A 1 10.20 -12.69 17.98
CA ALA A 1 9.56 -13.24 16.76
C ALA A 1 10.48 -14.29 16.11
N ILE A 2 9.89 -15.22 15.35
CA ILE A 2 10.64 -16.19 14.54
C ILE A 2 10.46 -15.79 13.09
N ILE A 3 11.57 -15.52 12.39
CA ILE A 3 11.58 -15.26 10.95
C ILE A 3 11.50 -16.60 10.23
N LEU A 4 10.39 -16.84 9.51
CA LEU A 4 10.18 -18.10 8.78
C LEU A 4 10.83 -18.06 7.39
N ALA A 5 10.67 -16.95 6.67
CA ALA A 5 11.14 -16.81 5.29
C ALA A 5 11.22 -15.35 4.86
N LYS A 6 11.98 -15.11 3.80
CA LYS A 6 11.78 -13.96 2.89
C LYS A 6 10.87 -14.43 1.77
N THR A 7 9.80 -13.71 1.52
CA THR A 7 8.84 -14.02 0.47
C THR A 7 9.30 -13.44 -0.86
N ASN A 8 8.80 -13.98 -1.98
CA ASN A 8 8.96 -13.36 -3.28
C ASN A 8 8.25 -12.00 -3.32
N MET A 9 8.84 -11.05 -4.03
CA MET A 9 8.24 -9.72 -4.24
C MET A 9 8.49 -9.26 -5.68
N GLY A 10 7.72 -8.29 -6.12
CA GLY A 10 7.96 -7.63 -7.40
C GLY A 10 9.35 -7.00 -7.43
N GLU A 11 10.08 -7.20 -8.52
CA GLU A 11 11.47 -6.80 -8.66
C GLU A 11 11.65 -5.28 -8.52
N PHE A 12 12.60 -4.86 -7.68
CA PHE A 12 12.77 -3.46 -7.30
C PHE A 12 11.46 -2.79 -6.82
N ALA A 13 10.75 -3.48 -5.94
CA ALA A 13 9.51 -3.02 -5.31
C ALA A 13 8.43 -2.57 -6.31
N ASN A 14 8.34 -3.22 -7.48
CA ASN A 14 7.34 -2.88 -8.48
C ASN A 14 6.72 -4.13 -9.13
N GLY A 15 5.38 -4.08 -9.33
CA GLY A 15 4.64 -5.20 -9.91
C GLY A 15 4.65 -6.46 -9.05
N TYR A 16 4.47 -7.61 -9.69
CA TYR A 16 4.34 -8.92 -9.03
C TYR A 16 5.24 -10.00 -9.62
N VAL A 17 6.17 -9.61 -10.46
CA VAL A 17 7.09 -10.52 -11.13
C VAL A 17 8.53 -10.17 -10.80
N GLY A 18 9.41 -11.16 -10.82
CA GLY A 18 10.84 -10.99 -10.60
C GLY A 18 11.66 -12.02 -11.36
N SER A 19 12.88 -11.64 -11.71
CA SER A 19 13.83 -12.47 -12.46
C SER A 19 14.21 -13.76 -11.73
N ALA A 20 14.25 -13.75 -10.40
CA ALA A 20 14.74 -14.88 -9.60
C ALA A 20 13.68 -15.99 -9.43
N TYR A 21 12.39 -15.63 -9.24
CA TYR A 21 11.35 -16.59 -8.84
C TYR A 21 10.07 -16.49 -9.69
N GLY A 22 10.09 -15.68 -10.75
CA GLY A 22 8.97 -15.55 -11.68
C GLY A 22 7.78 -14.76 -11.12
N ALA A 23 6.58 -15.11 -11.59
CA ALA A 23 5.35 -14.43 -11.23
C ALA A 23 4.77 -14.96 -9.91
N ILE A 24 4.44 -14.03 -9.02
CA ILE A 24 3.67 -14.31 -7.80
C ILE A 24 2.20 -14.48 -8.22
N ARG A 25 1.47 -15.35 -7.54
CA ARG A 25 0.08 -15.66 -7.85
C ARG A 25 -0.84 -15.30 -6.69
N ASN A 26 -2.07 -14.91 -7.01
CA ASN A 26 -3.08 -14.61 -6.01
C ASN A 26 -3.54 -15.88 -5.29
N ALA A 27 -3.67 -15.82 -3.96
CA ALA A 27 -4.08 -16.98 -3.17
C ALA A 27 -5.57 -17.36 -3.35
N TYR A 28 -6.41 -16.43 -3.78
CA TYR A 28 -7.84 -16.71 -4.04
C TYR A 28 -8.07 -17.25 -5.45
N ASP A 29 -7.32 -16.77 -6.43
CA ASP A 29 -7.33 -17.25 -7.82
C ASP A 29 -5.90 -17.22 -8.38
N PRO A 30 -5.21 -18.37 -8.49
CA PRO A 30 -3.85 -18.45 -8.98
C PRO A 30 -3.64 -18.03 -10.44
N THR A 31 -4.70 -17.78 -11.20
CA THR A 31 -4.62 -17.25 -12.57
C THR A 31 -4.52 -15.72 -12.58
N ARG A 32 -4.80 -15.07 -11.45
CA ARG A 32 -4.81 -13.62 -11.31
C ARG A 32 -3.56 -13.10 -10.62
N ASN A 33 -3.24 -11.83 -10.88
CA ASN A 33 -2.11 -11.19 -10.22
C ASN A 33 -2.42 -10.91 -8.73
N PRO A 34 -1.39 -10.98 -7.86
CA PRO A 34 -1.55 -10.79 -6.42
C PRO A 34 -1.50 -9.31 -6.01
N SER A 35 -1.54 -8.37 -6.96
CA SER A 35 -1.02 -7.03 -6.74
C SER A 35 0.47 -7.07 -6.35
N GLY A 36 1.06 -5.96 -6.02
CA GLY A 36 2.48 -5.92 -5.66
C GLY A 36 2.86 -4.55 -5.03
N SER A 37 4.10 -4.49 -4.61
CA SER A 37 5.20 -5.46 -4.78
C SER A 37 5.24 -6.54 -3.70
N SER A 38 4.60 -6.39 -2.51
CA SER A 38 4.61 -7.36 -1.41
C SER A 38 3.62 -8.52 -1.63
N GLY A 39 3.40 -8.92 -2.90
CA GLY A 39 2.43 -9.97 -3.27
C GLY A 39 2.71 -11.32 -2.63
N GLY A 40 3.99 -11.74 -2.51
CA GLY A 40 4.34 -13.00 -1.88
C GLY A 40 4.09 -13.01 -0.37
N THR A 41 4.30 -11.87 0.31
CA THR A 41 3.94 -11.72 1.72
C THR A 41 2.42 -11.88 1.89
N ALA A 42 1.63 -11.14 1.10
CA ALA A 42 0.18 -11.20 1.19
C ALA A 42 -0.36 -12.60 0.86
N ALA A 43 0.10 -13.23 -0.23
CA ALA A 43 -0.30 -14.59 -0.59
C ALA A 43 0.04 -15.60 0.51
N GLY A 44 1.26 -15.52 1.10
CA GLY A 44 1.70 -16.42 2.16
C GLY A 44 0.89 -16.25 3.46
N ILE A 45 0.55 -15.00 3.84
CA ILE A 45 -0.26 -14.73 5.03
C ILE A 45 -1.72 -15.15 4.81
N ALA A 46 -2.29 -14.90 3.63
CA ALA A 46 -3.64 -15.36 3.28
C ALA A 46 -3.75 -16.89 3.33
N ALA A 47 -2.71 -17.58 2.82
CA ALA A 47 -2.59 -19.03 2.78
C ALA A 47 -2.17 -19.67 4.12
N ASN A 48 -2.05 -18.91 5.22
CA ASN A 48 -1.64 -19.38 6.55
C ASN A 48 -0.21 -19.95 6.64
N PHE A 49 0.71 -19.61 5.73
CA PHE A 49 2.12 -20.02 5.83
C PHE A 49 2.89 -19.25 6.91
N GLY A 50 2.41 -18.08 7.29
CA GLY A 50 2.92 -17.27 8.39
C GLY A 50 1.79 -16.66 9.22
N LEU A 51 2.13 -16.22 10.43
CA LEU A 51 1.16 -15.54 11.31
C LEU A 51 0.97 -14.09 10.86
N VAL A 52 2.06 -13.40 10.64
CA VAL A 52 2.14 -11.99 10.25
C VAL A 52 3.25 -11.80 9.22
N GLY A 53 3.17 -10.75 8.42
CA GLY A 53 4.17 -10.42 7.42
C GLY A 53 4.50 -8.93 7.41
N ILE A 54 5.70 -8.61 6.97
CA ILE A 54 6.13 -7.24 6.68
C ILE A 54 6.07 -7.04 5.17
N GLY A 55 5.47 -5.94 4.74
CA GLY A 55 5.51 -5.43 3.38
C GLY A 55 6.28 -4.12 3.30
N GLU A 56 6.67 -3.77 2.09
CA GLU A 56 7.19 -2.45 1.74
C GLU A 56 6.15 -1.73 0.88
N ASP A 57 5.97 -0.42 1.06
CA ASP A 57 5.01 0.40 0.33
C ASP A 57 5.62 1.72 -0.15
N THR A 58 6.00 1.75 -1.42
CA THR A 58 6.39 2.98 -2.13
C THR A 58 5.18 3.69 -2.72
N GLY A 59 4.20 2.91 -3.24
CA GLY A 59 3.06 3.46 -3.99
C GLY A 59 1.76 2.68 -3.79
N GLY A 60 1.66 1.86 -2.75
CA GLY A 60 0.52 1.00 -2.45
C GLY A 60 0.90 -0.47 -2.22
N SER A 61 2.19 -0.77 -2.12
CA SER A 61 2.69 -2.16 -2.17
C SER A 61 2.50 -2.97 -0.88
N ILE A 62 1.99 -2.40 0.20
CA ILE A 62 1.39 -3.11 1.35
C ILE A 62 -0.10 -3.27 1.13
N ARG A 63 -0.80 -2.16 0.88
CA ARG A 63 -2.26 -2.05 0.88
C ARG A 63 -2.89 -2.77 -0.30
N GLY A 64 -2.33 -2.62 -1.49
CA GLY A 64 -2.80 -3.31 -2.69
C GLY A 64 -2.78 -4.83 -2.55
N PRO A 65 -1.62 -5.47 -2.25
CA PRO A 65 -1.58 -6.91 -1.99
C PRO A 65 -2.51 -7.36 -0.85
N ALA A 66 -2.61 -6.60 0.25
CA ALA A 66 -3.51 -6.93 1.34
C ALA A 66 -4.97 -6.92 0.89
N ALA A 67 -5.41 -5.91 0.13
CA ALA A 67 -6.78 -5.79 -0.37
C ALA A 67 -7.22 -6.98 -1.22
N VAL A 68 -6.38 -7.38 -2.20
CA VAL A 68 -6.71 -8.50 -3.10
C VAL A 68 -6.49 -9.88 -2.48
N HIS A 69 -6.08 -9.93 -1.21
CA HIS A 69 -5.92 -11.16 -0.44
C HIS A 69 -6.80 -11.20 0.82
N SER A 70 -7.82 -10.32 0.92
CA SER A 70 -8.71 -10.24 2.09
C SER A 70 -7.93 -10.14 3.41
N LEU A 71 -6.93 -9.26 3.44
CA LEU A 71 -6.03 -9.03 4.57
C LEU A 71 -6.11 -7.57 5.04
N VAL A 72 -5.59 -7.35 6.23
CA VAL A 72 -5.30 -6.03 6.77
C VAL A 72 -3.90 -5.63 6.34
N GLY A 73 -3.76 -4.43 5.77
CA GLY A 73 -2.48 -3.84 5.40
C GLY A 73 -2.36 -2.42 5.89
N LEU A 74 -1.39 -2.15 6.75
CA LEU A 74 -1.13 -0.81 7.27
C LEU A 74 0.13 -0.23 6.65
N ARG A 75 -0.03 0.88 5.94
CA ARG A 75 1.06 1.77 5.56
C ARG A 75 1.15 2.85 6.62
N PRO A 76 2.22 2.86 7.46
CA PRO A 76 2.39 3.90 8.48
C PRO A 76 2.76 5.26 7.87
N THR A 77 2.63 6.32 8.68
CA THR A 77 3.23 7.63 8.40
C THR A 77 4.71 7.47 8.08
N VAL A 78 5.18 8.16 7.05
CA VAL A 78 6.61 8.27 6.80
C VAL A 78 7.15 9.41 7.69
N PRO A 79 8.07 9.12 8.63
CA PRO A 79 8.89 7.95 8.91
C PRO A 79 8.61 7.29 10.29
N LEU A 80 7.42 6.77 10.53
CA LEU A 80 7.09 6.13 11.82
C LEU A 80 7.90 4.85 12.08
N VAL A 81 8.22 4.09 11.01
CA VAL A 81 8.93 2.81 11.06
C VAL A 81 10.27 2.94 10.36
N SER A 82 11.32 2.39 10.98
CA SER A 82 12.67 2.38 10.40
C SER A 82 12.71 1.62 9.08
N ARG A 83 13.45 2.19 8.11
CA ARG A 83 13.72 1.61 6.80
C ARG A 83 15.14 1.09 6.67
N TYR A 84 15.89 1.08 7.79
CA TYR A 84 17.26 0.58 7.80
C TYR A 84 17.33 -0.87 7.33
N GLY A 85 18.24 -1.16 6.39
CA GLY A 85 18.39 -2.50 5.79
C GLY A 85 17.41 -2.80 4.65
N MET A 86 16.47 -1.90 4.33
CA MET A 86 15.63 -2.00 3.14
C MET A 86 16.37 -1.46 1.91
N LEU A 87 16.33 -2.18 0.79
CA LEU A 87 16.76 -1.64 -0.50
C LEU A 87 15.76 -0.55 -0.93
N PRO A 88 16.19 0.73 -1.01
CA PRO A 88 15.25 1.82 -1.27
C PRO A 88 14.81 1.86 -2.73
N GLY A 89 13.55 2.24 -2.95
CA GLY A 89 13.00 2.61 -4.25
C GLY A 89 12.91 4.13 -4.42
N LYS A 90 12.07 4.76 -3.59
CA LYS A 90 11.86 6.21 -3.52
C LYS A 90 11.84 6.63 -2.05
N PRO A 91 12.97 7.00 -1.44
CA PRO A 91 13.09 7.27 0.00
C PRO A 91 12.08 8.25 0.58
N SER A 92 11.59 9.21 -0.21
CA SER A 92 10.56 10.15 0.24
C SER A 92 9.18 9.52 0.44
N THR A 93 8.93 8.36 -0.17
CA THR A 93 7.63 7.67 -0.12
C THR A 93 7.70 6.27 0.47
N ASP A 94 8.88 5.64 0.49
CA ASP A 94 9.08 4.28 0.97
C ASP A 94 8.80 4.15 2.47
N THR A 95 8.07 3.11 2.86
CA THR A 95 7.88 2.72 4.26
C THR A 95 7.66 1.21 4.38
N LEU A 96 7.93 0.67 5.56
CA LEU A 96 7.63 -0.71 5.94
C LEU A 96 6.38 -0.75 6.82
N GLY A 97 5.62 -1.84 6.73
CA GLY A 97 4.45 -2.00 7.59
C GLY A 97 3.85 -3.40 7.56
N PRO A 98 2.88 -3.67 8.45
CA PRO A 98 2.29 -4.98 8.62
C PRO A 98 1.31 -5.35 7.49
N ILE A 99 1.35 -6.63 7.12
CA ILE A 99 0.31 -7.35 6.36
C ILE A 99 -0.14 -8.52 7.24
N THR A 100 -1.39 -8.52 7.65
CA THR A 100 -1.91 -9.45 8.67
C THR A 100 -3.34 -9.90 8.35
N ARG A 101 -3.83 -10.92 9.06
CA ARG A 101 -5.21 -11.37 8.92
C ARG A 101 -6.20 -10.56 9.74
N THR A 102 -5.75 -9.89 10.80
CA THR A 102 -6.58 -9.12 11.72
C THR A 102 -5.97 -7.76 12.03
N VAL A 103 -6.81 -6.79 12.37
CA VAL A 103 -6.36 -5.47 12.83
C VAL A 103 -5.57 -5.58 14.14
N THR A 104 -5.96 -6.51 15.04
CA THR A 104 -5.21 -6.75 16.27
C THR A 104 -3.76 -7.17 16.00
N ASP A 105 -3.53 -8.05 15.02
CA ASP A 105 -2.18 -8.47 14.69
C ASP A 105 -1.38 -7.35 14.01
N ALA A 106 -2.04 -6.48 13.23
CA ALA A 106 -1.40 -5.28 12.69
C ALA A 106 -0.96 -4.31 13.80
N ALA A 107 -1.82 -4.08 14.80
CA ALA A 107 -1.50 -3.27 15.97
C ALA A 107 -0.32 -3.86 16.77
N ARG A 108 -0.33 -5.17 17.05
CA ARG A 108 0.79 -5.86 17.71
C ARG A 108 2.11 -5.76 16.96
N MET A 109 2.05 -5.83 15.63
CA MET A 109 3.27 -5.63 14.84
C MET A 109 3.74 -4.20 14.92
N LEU A 110 2.84 -3.23 14.87
CA LEU A 110 3.21 -1.82 14.95
C LEU A 110 3.80 -1.46 16.31
N ASP A 111 3.33 -2.05 17.41
CA ASP A 111 3.95 -1.92 18.76
C ASP A 111 5.45 -2.30 18.77
N VAL A 112 5.87 -3.18 17.83
CA VAL A 112 7.27 -3.62 17.73
C VAL A 112 8.05 -2.82 16.68
N LEU A 113 7.39 -2.35 15.62
CA LEU A 113 8.04 -1.73 14.47
C LEU A 113 8.19 -0.22 14.60
N ALA A 114 7.25 0.45 15.30
CA ALA A 114 7.22 1.90 15.42
C ALA A 114 8.26 2.41 16.43
N GLY A 115 8.93 3.52 16.08
CA GLY A 115 9.80 4.18 17.01
C GLY A 115 11.10 4.70 16.39
N TYR A 116 11.91 5.36 17.22
CA TYR A 116 13.18 5.93 16.82
C TYR A 116 14.25 4.85 16.64
N ASP A 117 14.90 4.86 15.47
CA ASP A 117 16.08 4.07 15.15
C ASP A 117 17.23 5.01 14.75
N PRO A 118 18.38 5.00 15.47
CA PRO A 118 19.54 5.82 15.12
C PRO A 118 20.14 5.48 13.75
N ASN A 119 19.84 4.29 13.19
CA ASN A 119 20.29 3.90 11.85
C ASN A 119 19.38 4.45 10.71
N ASP A 120 18.16 4.90 11.03
CA ASP A 120 17.29 5.70 10.17
C ASP A 120 16.91 7.00 10.90
N PRO A 121 17.76 8.04 10.85
CA PRO A 121 17.54 9.28 11.60
C PRO A 121 16.23 10.00 11.30
N MET A 122 15.59 9.70 10.14
CA MET A 122 14.27 10.25 9.83
C MET A 122 13.21 9.81 10.84
N THR A 123 13.37 8.66 11.49
CA THR A 123 12.45 8.19 12.52
C THR A 123 12.42 9.09 13.78
N ALA A 124 13.34 10.06 13.90
CA ALA A 124 13.27 11.09 14.95
C ALA A 124 11.98 11.93 14.90
N TYR A 125 11.36 12.08 13.72
CA TYR A 125 10.05 12.73 13.59
C TYR A 125 8.92 11.95 14.28
N ALA A 126 9.08 10.65 14.53
CA ALA A 126 8.10 9.84 15.24
C ALA A 126 8.14 10.03 16.78
N VAL A 127 9.18 10.64 17.32
CA VAL A 127 9.32 10.84 18.77
C VAL A 127 8.18 11.71 19.30
N GLY A 128 7.47 11.17 20.30
CA GLY A 128 6.28 11.81 20.88
C GLY A 128 4.95 11.46 20.17
N HIS A 129 5.00 10.69 19.09
CA HIS A 129 3.81 10.26 18.34
C HIS A 129 3.49 8.76 18.48
N VAL A 130 4.42 7.98 19.05
CA VAL A 130 4.21 6.55 19.30
C VAL A 130 3.52 6.38 20.64
N PRO A 131 2.31 5.79 20.72
CA PRO A 131 1.66 5.49 21.99
C PRO A 131 2.39 4.35 22.73
N ASP A 132 2.06 4.15 24.00
CA ASP A 132 2.60 3.04 24.78
C ASP A 132 2.19 1.67 24.20
N SER A 133 1.00 1.58 23.60
CA SER A 133 0.51 0.40 22.89
C SER A 133 -0.58 0.79 21.87
N TYR A 134 -0.44 0.30 20.65
CA TYR A 134 -1.50 0.37 19.63
C TYR A 134 -2.61 -0.63 19.91
N VAL A 135 -2.30 -1.77 20.56
CA VAL A 135 -3.28 -2.81 20.88
C VAL A 135 -4.26 -2.33 21.94
N ASP A 136 -3.79 -1.62 22.96
CA ASP A 136 -4.63 -1.16 24.07
C ASP A 136 -5.63 -0.07 23.64
N GLY A 137 -5.40 0.57 22.50
CA GLY A 137 -6.30 1.55 21.89
C GLY A 137 -7.40 0.95 21.02
N LEU A 138 -7.45 -0.38 20.84
CA LEU A 138 -8.47 -1.04 20.01
C LEU A 138 -9.81 -1.09 20.73
N ASP A 139 -10.87 -0.59 20.07
CA ASP A 139 -12.21 -0.55 20.61
C ASP A 139 -13.22 -1.09 19.57
N VAL A 140 -14.09 -1.99 19.99
CA VAL A 140 -15.16 -2.55 19.15
C VAL A 140 -16.19 -1.47 18.76
N GLU A 141 -16.34 -0.44 19.57
CA GLU A 141 -17.17 0.72 19.30
C GLU A 141 -16.38 1.87 18.62
N GLY A 142 -15.19 1.60 18.12
CA GLY A 142 -14.28 2.60 17.55
C GLY A 142 -14.83 3.41 16.35
N LEU A 143 -15.94 2.95 15.74
CA LEU A 143 -16.66 3.70 14.71
C LEU A 143 -17.71 4.67 15.27
N GLN A 144 -18.10 4.53 16.53
CA GLN A 144 -19.19 5.32 17.11
C GLN A 144 -18.82 6.82 17.14
N GLY A 145 -19.58 7.62 16.40
CA GLY A 145 -19.37 9.07 16.28
C GLY A 145 -18.22 9.50 15.38
N ALA A 146 -17.40 8.56 14.88
CA ALA A 146 -16.30 8.87 13.95
C ALA A 146 -16.85 9.52 12.66
N ARG A 147 -16.23 10.61 12.22
CA ARG A 147 -16.61 11.33 11.00
C ARG A 147 -15.74 10.89 9.83
N ILE A 148 -16.34 10.23 8.86
CA ILE A 148 -15.64 9.57 7.75
C ILE A 148 -16.11 10.16 6.42
N GLY A 149 -15.16 10.68 5.64
CA GLY A 149 -15.40 11.21 4.29
C GLY A 149 -15.19 10.14 3.22
N VAL A 150 -16.07 10.01 2.26
CA VAL A 150 -15.98 9.01 1.18
C VAL A 150 -15.52 9.66 -0.11
N ILE A 151 -14.35 9.26 -0.62
CA ILE A 151 -13.88 9.63 -1.95
C ILE A 151 -14.50 8.66 -2.96
N ARG A 152 -15.25 9.23 -3.92
CA ARG A 152 -15.97 8.46 -4.95
C ARG A 152 -15.31 8.50 -6.33
N GLU A 153 -14.44 9.47 -6.54
CA GLU A 153 -13.79 9.66 -7.83
C GLU A 153 -12.68 8.62 -8.04
N PRO A 154 -12.55 8.09 -9.26
CA PRO A 154 -11.38 7.27 -9.61
C PRO A 154 -10.11 8.12 -9.58
N MET A 155 -9.00 7.54 -9.15
CA MET A 155 -7.68 8.19 -9.18
C MET A 155 -7.06 8.24 -10.57
N HIS A 156 -7.42 7.30 -11.42
CA HIS A 156 -6.81 7.15 -12.74
C HIS A 156 -7.79 7.51 -13.84
N SER A 157 -7.35 8.35 -14.78
CA SER A 157 -8.18 8.81 -15.90
C SER A 157 -8.63 7.69 -16.87
N GLN A 158 -7.97 6.52 -16.82
CA GLN A 158 -8.35 5.35 -17.62
C GLN A 158 -9.32 4.41 -16.91
N ALA A 159 -9.69 4.67 -15.66
CA ALA A 159 -10.73 3.91 -15.00
C ALA A 159 -12.06 4.14 -15.71
N ASP A 160 -12.79 3.07 -15.97
CA ASP A 160 -14.10 3.11 -16.61
C ASP A 160 -15.20 2.79 -15.58
N PRO A 161 -15.88 3.82 -15.04
CA PRO A 161 -16.97 3.64 -14.07
C PRO A 161 -18.17 2.87 -14.64
N ASP A 162 -18.30 2.75 -15.95
CA ASP A 162 -19.37 2.01 -16.60
C ASP A 162 -19.05 0.53 -16.84
N SER A 163 -17.78 0.12 -16.67
CA SER A 163 -17.39 -1.28 -16.77
C SER A 163 -18.06 -2.15 -15.68
N ASP A 164 -18.31 -3.42 -16.02
CA ASP A 164 -18.85 -4.38 -15.05
C ASP A 164 -17.87 -4.62 -13.89
N ASP A 165 -16.59 -4.58 -14.17
CA ASP A 165 -15.52 -4.72 -13.19
C ASP A 165 -15.60 -3.63 -12.11
N TYR A 166 -15.63 -2.37 -12.53
CA TYR A 166 -15.78 -1.23 -11.61
C TYR A 166 -17.08 -1.31 -10.80
N LYS A 167 -18.20 -1.64 -11.46
CA LYS A 167 -19.51 -1.77 -10.80
C LYS A 167 -19.54 -2.85 -9.74
N GLN A 168 -18.86 -4.00 -9.96
CA GLN A 168 -18.77 -5.07 -8.98
C GLN A 168 -18.02 -4.61 -7.72
N VAL A 169 -16.86 -3.97 -7.88
CA VAL A 169 -16.10 -3.40 -6.75
C VAL A 169 -16.90 -2.33 -6.04
N ARG A 170 -17.53 -1.42 -6.80
CA ARG A 170 -18.38 -0.35 -6.26
C ARG A 170 -19.51 -0.90 -5.38
N ALA A 171 -20.16 -1.98 -5.81
CA ALA A 171 -21.24 -2.61 -5.02
C ALA A 171 -20.72 -3.16 -3.67
N VAL A 172 -19.49 -3.64 -3.60
CA VAL A 172 -18.87 -4.06 -2.33
C VAL A 172 -18.60 -2.84 -1.45
N ILE A 173 -18.02 -1.79 -2.00
CA ILE A 173 -17.72 -0.55 -1.27
C ILE A 173 -18.99 0.13 -0.77
N ASP A 174 -20.07 0.17 -1.55
CA ASP A 174 -21.34 0.73 -1.11
C ASP A 174 -21.93 -0.01 0.10
N ARG A 175 -21.77 -1.36 0.15
CA ARG A 175 -22.12 -2.14 1.35
C ARG A 175 -21.22 -1.80 2.52
N ALA A 176 -19.90 -1.69 2.30
CA ALA A 176 -18.95 -1.31 3.34
C ALA A 176 -19.26 0.07 3.94
N ILE A 177 -19.66 1.04 3.12
CA ILE A 177 -20.08 2.37 3.57
C ILE A 177 -21.40 2.29 4.37
N ALA A 178 -22.32 1.44 3.95
CA ALA A 178 -23.55 1.20 4.74
C ALA A 178 -23.21 0.54 6.09
N ASP A 179 -22.25 -0.39 6.13
CA ASP A 179 -21.76 -0.99 7.37
C ASP A 179 -21.15 0.07 8.30
N LEU A 180 -20.33 1.01 7.79
CA LEU A 180 -19.78 2.12 8.61
C LEU A 180 -20.91 2.92 9.29
N ARG A 181 -21.97 3.27 8.54
CA ARG A 181 -23.14 3.98 9.12
C ARG A 181 -23.87 3.13 10.16
N ALA A 182 -24.03 1.83 9.88
CA ALA A 182 -24.74 0.91 10.79
C ALA A 182 -23.98 0.73 12.13
N HIS A 183 -22.65 0.89 12.11
CA HIS A 183 -21.81 0.84 13.30
C HIS A 183 -21.51 2.22 13.92
N GLY A 184 -22.30 3.24 13.59
CA GLY A 184 -22.34 4.52 14.29
C GLY A 184 -21.44 5.61 13.71
N ALA A 185 -20.77 5.38 12.57
CA ALA A 185 -20.01 6.44 11.93
C ALA A 185 -20.91 7.49 11.27
N VAL A 186 -20.50 8.76 11.37
CA VAL A 186 -21.07 9.89 10.63
C VAL A 186 -20.37 9.96 9.27
N VAL A 187 -21.04 9.52 8.22
CA VAL A 187 -20.45 9.40 6.90
C VAL A 187 -20.82 10.58 6.01
N VAL A 188 -19.84 11.34 5.57
CA VAL A 188 -19.93 12.40 4.56
C VAL A 188 -19.62 11.79 3.19
N ASP A 189 -20.63 11.75 2.27
CA ASP A 189 -20.54 10.99 1.02
C ASP A 189 -21.33 11.71 -0.11
N PRO A 190 -20.67 12.15 -1.16
CA PRO A 190 -19.23 12.11 -1.41
C PRO A 190 -18.46 13.27 -0.75
N VAL A 191 -17.14 13.05 -0.62
CA VAL A 191 -16.17 14.11 -0.39
C VAL A 191 -15.32 14.24 -1.64
N VAL A 192 -15.13 15.48 -2.11
CA VAL A 192 -14.31 15.78 -3.28
C VAL A 192 -12.93 16.26 -2.82
N VAL A 193 -11.89 15.60 -3.26
CA VAL A 193 -10.50 16.07 -3.11
C VAL A 193 -10.11 16.76 -4.41
N PRO A 194 -9.93 18.09 -4.43
CA PRO A 194 -9.58 18.81 -5.66
C PRO A 194 -8.30 18.30 -6.32
N ASP A 195 -8.30 18.20 -7.65
CA ASP A 195 -7.16 17.87 -8.51
C ASP A 195 -6.49 16.53 -8.14
N LEU A 196 -7.28 15.47 -7.98
CA LEU A 196 -6.75 14.12 -7.71
C LEU A 196 -5.75 13.64 -8.77
N ASP A 197 -5.86 14.08 -10.02
CA ASP A 197 -4.89 13.75 -11.07
C ASP A 197 -3.50 14.27 -10.76
N ALA A 198 -3.36 15.32 -9.95
CA ALA A 198 -2.06 15.81 -9.50
C ALA A 198 -1.33 14.79 -8.62
N VAL A 199 -2.05 13.95 -7.90
CA VAL A 199 -1.48 12.88 -7.06
C VAL A 199 -0.75 11.85 -7.93
N GLU A 200 -1.39 11.41 -9.00
CA GLU A 200 -0.80 10.46 -9.93
C GLU A 200 0.43 11.06 -10.63
N ARG A 201 0.31 12.30 -11.12
CA ARG A 201 1.45 13.00 -11.76
C ARG A 201 2.63 13.13 -10.80
N ALA A 202 2.41 13.60 -9.57
CA ALA A 202 3.47 13.77 -8.57
C ALA A 202 4.16 12.44 -8.23
N TYR A 203 3.41 11.36 -8.16
CA TYR A 203 3.97 10.03 -7.90
C TYR A 203 4.82 9.52 -9.08
N VAL A 204 4.31 9.62 -10.30
CA VAL A 204 4.98 9.10 -11.52
C VAL A 204 6.24 9.90 -11.82
N GLU A 205 6.16 11.22 -11.73
CA GLU A 205 7.27 12.13 -12.05
C GLU A 205 8.42 12.07 -11.03
N ASN A 206 8.20 11.56 -9.81
CA ASN A 206 9.28 11.40 -8.83
C ASN A 206 10.20 10.23 -9.20
N SER A 207 11.21 10.52 -10.00
CA SER A 207 12.23 9.55 -10.46
C SER A 207 13.65 9.91 -10.02
N PHE A 208 13.83 11.00 -9.28
CA PHE A 208 15.13 11.63 -8.99
C PHE A 208 15.90 10.97 -7.84
N GLU A 209 15.24 10.16 -7.01
CA GLU A 209 15.83 9.61 -5.79
C GLU A 209 16.48 8.25 -5.99
N THR A 210 15.95 7.45 -6.92
CA THR A 210 16.16 5.99 -6.99
C THR A 210 17.63 5.61 -7.23
N GLU A 211 18.32 6.18 -8.21
CA GLU A 211 19.71 5.79 -8.51
C GLU A 211 20.63 6.08 -7.33
N GLN A 212 20.53 7.29 -6.76
CA GLN A 212 21.37 7.69 -5.62
C GLN A 212 21.13 6.80 -4.40
N ALA A 213 19.87 6.50 -4.11
CA ALA A 213 19.49 5.69 -2.96
C ALA A 213 19.95 4.23 -3.09
N VAL A 214 19.76 3.63 -4.27
CA VAL A 214 20.26 2.27 -4.56
C VAL A 214 21.77 2.20 -4.47
N ASN A 215 22.49 3.16 -5.07
CA ASN A 215 23.94 3.21 -5.03
C ASN A 215 24.46 3.38 -3.59
N ALA A 216 23.83 4.26 -2.79
CA ALA A 216 24.19 4.46 -1.40
C ALA A 216 23.96 3.19 -0.55
N TYR A 217 22.83 2.49 -0.79
CA TYR A 217 22.56 1.20 -0.13
C TYR A 217 23.63 0.16 -0.48
N LEU A 218 23.94 -0.03 -1.76
CA LEU A 218 24.95 -1.01 -2.20
C LEU A 218 26.35 -0.70 -1.66
N ALA A 219 26.70 0.57 -1.51
CA ALA A 219 27.96 1.01 -0.94
C ALA A 219 28.15 0.62 0.53
N GLN A 220 27.05 0.42 1.29
CA GLN A 220 27.08 0.01 2.69
C GLN A 220 27.36 -1.51 2.86
N HIS A 221 27.33 -2.27 1.76
CA HIS A 221 27.49 -3.73 1.79
C HIS A 221 28.75 -4.18 1.04
N ASP A 222 29.83 -4.46 1.77
CA ASP A 222 31.12 -4.86 1.17
C ASP A 222 31.01 -6.11 0.32
N ASN A 223 30.14 -7.05 0.69
CA ASN A 223 29.89 -8.30 -0.01
C ASN A 223 28.92 -8.22 -1.19
N ALA A 224 28.35 -7.03 -1.50
CA ALA A 224 27.52 -6.87 -2.67
C ALA A 224 28.37 -7.06 -3.95
N PRO A 225 27.94 -7.93 -4.89
CA PRO A 225 28.69 -8.23 -6.11
C PRO A 225 28.76 -7.05 -7.08
N VAL A 226 27.87 -6.09 -6.93
CA VAL A 226 27.76 -4.84 -7.70
C VAL A 226 27.59 -3.66 -6.76
N LYS A 227 27.97 -2.47 -7.19
CA LYS A 227 27.96 -1.26 -6.34
C LYS A 227 27.04 -0.16 -6.86
N THR A 228 26.50 -0.32 -8.07
CA THR A 228 25.67 0.70 -8.70
C THR A 228 24.46 0.11 -9.42
N LEU A 229 23.40 0.90 -9.53
CA LEU A 229 22.22 0.56 -10.33
C LEU A 229 22.60 0.30 -11.80
N LYS A 230 23.57 1.06 -12.34
CA LYS A 230 24.09 0.87 -13.71
C LYS A 230 24.72 -0.51 -13.89
N GLU A 231 25.52 -0.96 -12.92
CA GLU A 231 26.12 -2.31 -12.97
C GLU A 231 25.04 -3.40 -12.93
N ILE A 232 23.98 -3.21 -12.12
CA ILE A 232 22.83 -4.13 -12.09
C ILE A 232 22.17 -4.19 -13.47
N LEU A 233 21.88 -3.05 -14.10
CA LEU A 233 21.24 -3.01 -15.40
C LEU A 233 22.12 -3.63 -16.51
N VAL A 234 23.43 -3.36 -16.50
CA VAL A 234 24.38 -3.91 -17.48
C VAL A 234 24.54 -5.42 -17.33
N SER A 235 24.33 -5.98 -16.13
CA SER A 235 24.39 -7.43 -15.90
C SER A 235 23.36 -8.23 -16.71
N GLY A 236 22.27 -7.59 -17.17
CA GLY A 236 21.20 -8.20 -17.95
C GLY A 236 20.31 -9.17 -17.18
N VAL A 237 20.43 -9.24 -15.85
CA VAL A 237 19.61 -10.15 -15.00
C VAL A 237 18.27 -9.54 -14.58
N VAL A 238 18.08 -8.24 -14.76
CA VAL A 238 16.82 -7.55 -14.45
C VAL A 238 15.80 -7.88 -15.54
N MET A 239 14.58 -8.22 -15.12
CA MET A 239 13.54 -8.53 -16.09
C MET A 239 13.21 -7.33 -17.01
N PRO A 240 12.80 -7.59 -18.28
CA PRO A 240 12.75 -6.55 -19.32
C PRO A 240 11.91 -5.32 -18.98
N TRP A 241 10.67 -5.49 -18.52
CA TRP A 241 9.80 -4.36 -18.22
C TRP A 241 10.33 -3.53 -17.04
N ARG A 242 10.96 -4.18 -16.04
CA ARG A 242 11.53 -3.45 -14.91
C ARG A 242 12.80 -2.72 -15.29
N ALA A 243 13.63 -3.32 -16.13
CA ALA A 243 14.82 -2.68 -16.69
C ALA A 243 14.44 -1.41 -17.47
N SER A 244 13.39 -1.45 -18.30
CA SER A 244 12.93 -0.27 -19.06
C SER A 244 12.54 0.88 -18.14
N GLY A 245 11.88 0.61 -17.01
CA GLY A 245 11.56 1.64 -16.01
C GLY A 245 12.78 2.18 -15.26
N LEU A 246 13.73 1.29 -14.91
CA LEU A 246 14.95 1.68 -14.20
C LEU A 246 15.95 2.46 -15.06
N ILE A 247 15.99 2.22 -16.36
CA ILE A 247 16.83 2.99 -17.28
C ILE A 247 16.45 4.48 -17.26
N ASN A 248 15.16 4.77 -17.10
CA ASN A 248 14.66 6.16 -17.10
C ASN A 248 15.05 6.96 -15.85
N VAL A 249 15.49 6.31 -14.76
CA VAL A 249 15.93 7.01 -13.54
C VAL A 249 17.45 7.22 -13.51
N VAL A 250 18.19 6.60 -14.42
CA VAL A 250 19.66 6.70 -14.47
C VAL A 250 20.10 8.10 -14.86
N GLY A 251 20.92 8.70 -14.01
CA GLY A 251 21.46 10.06 -14.20
C GLY A 251 20.60 11.16 -13.61
N LEU A 252 19.37 10.86 -13.13
CA LEU A 252 18.56 11.83 -12.40
C LEU A 252 19.01 11.90 -10.93
N THR A 253 18.98 13.09 -10.35
CA THR A 253 19.46 13.35 -9.00
C THR A 253 18.52 14.29 -8.23
N THR A 254 18.58 14.23 -6.92
CA THR A 254 17.83 15.15 -6.05
C THR A 254 18.39 16.61 -6.09
N SER A 255 19.49 16.83 -6.79
CA SER A 255 20.04 18.16 -7.07
C SER A 255 19.44 18.80 -8.33
N ASP A 256 18.68 18.06 -9.12
CA ASP A 256 18.03 18.57 -10.32
C ASP A 256 16.89 19.53 -9.93
N HIS A 257 16.75 20.63 -10.67
CA HIS A 257 15.77 21.66 -10.33
C HIS A 257 14.34 21.14 -10.37
N GLU A 258 14.06 20.22 -11.26
CA GLU A 258 12.76 19.56 -11.43
C GLU A 258 12.32 18.80 -10.18
N TYR A 259 13.26 18.32 -9.37
CA TYR A 259 12.94 17.65 -8.10
C TYR A 259 12.24 18.59 -7.12
N LEU A 260 12.57 19.87 -7.10
CA LEU A 260 11.87 20.86 -6.26
C LEU A 260 10.39 20.97 -6.62
N SER A 261 10.06 20.89 -7.90
CA SER A 261 8.67 20.92 -8.37
C SER A 261 7.86 19.72 -7.84
N ILE A 262 8.49 18.54 -7.71
CA ILE A 262 7.87 17.36 -7.10
C ILE A 262 7.60 17.58 -5.61
N LEU A 263 8.58 18.12 -4.87
CA LEU A 263 8.40 18.41 -3.44
C LEU A 263 7.28 19.46 -3.21
N GLU A 264 7.22 20.49 -4.03
CA GLU A 264 6.16 21.51 -4.00
C GLU A 264 4.78 20.92 -4.34
N ALA A 265 4.71 20.00 -5.32
CA ALA A 265 3.49 19.32 -5.69
C ALA A 265 3.00 18.44 -4.52
N ASN A 266 3.89 17.64 -3.90
CA ASN A 266 3.57 16.82 -2.74
C ASN A 266 3.03 17.65 -1.58
N GLU A 267 3.68 18.79 -1.28
CA GLU A 267 3.22 19.69 -0.21
C GLU A 267 1.88 20.34 -0.52
N ARG A 268 1.62 20.71 -1.77
CA ARG A 268 0.31 21.23 -2.20
C ARG A 268 -0.78 20.18 -2.01
N ILE A 269 -0.55 18.92 -2.44
CA ILE A 269 -1.50 17.81 -2.28
C ILE A 269 -1.75 17.54 -0.79
N ARG A 270 -0.69 17.50 0.04
CA ARG A 270 -0.80 17.32 1.49
C ARG A 270 -1.73 18.36 2.11
N ARG A 271 -1.53 19.64 1.79
CA ARG A 271 -2.40 20.74 2.28
C ARG A 271 -3.84 20.60 1.76
N THR A 272 -4.02 20.24 0.49
CA THR A 272 -5.37 20.02 -0.07
C THR A 272 -6.13 18.96 0.71
N VAL A 273 -5.51 17.80 0.97
CA VAL A 273 -6.14 16.72 1.74
C VAL A 273 -6.47 17.17 3.17
N LEU A 274 -5.52 17.84 3.85
CA LEU A 274 -5.76 18.34 5.20
C LEU A 274 -6.87 19.40 5.26
N THR A 275 -6.96 20.27 4.25
CA THR A 275 -8.02 21.28 4.12
C THR A 275 -9.37 20.59 4.00
N VAL A 276 -9.51 19.63 3.09
CA VAL A 276 -10.75 18.86 2.92
C VAL A 276 -11.15 18.16 4.23
N MET A 277 -10.20 17.52 4.91
CA MET A 277 -10.47 16.89 6.19
C MET A 277 -10.88 17.90 7.28
N ALA A 278 -10.32 19.10 7.27
CA ALA A 278 -10.66 20.15 8.25
C ALA A 278 -12.03 20.77 7.97
N GLU A 279 -12.34 21.11 6.72
CA GLU A 279 -13.61 21.74 6.33
C GLU A 279 -14.81 20.83 6.61
N HIS A 280 -14.65 19.53 6.50
CA HIS A 280 -15.69 18.55 6.79
C HIS A 280 -15.57 17.93 8.20
N GLU A 281 -14.63 18.38 9.02
CA GLU A 281 -14.37 17.87 10.38
C GLU A 281 -14.15 16.34 10.39
N LEU A 282 -13.38 15.82 9.43
CA LEU A 282 -13.19 14.38 9.25
C LEU A 282 -12.07 13.82 10.13
N ASP A 283 -12.31 12.66 10.70
CA ASP A 283 -11.29 11.81 11.33
C ASP A 283 -10.49 11.06 10.28
N ALA A 284 -11.17 10.49 9.26
CA ALA A 284 -10.54 9.76 8.17
C ALA A 284 -11.27 9.99 6.84
N LEU A 285 -10.54 9.76 5.73
CA LEU A 285 -11.11 9.56 4.41
C LEU A 285 -11.17 8.06 4.11
N VAL A 286 -12.17 7.60 3.36
CA VAL A 286 -12.25 6.22 2.88
C VAL A 286 -12.50 6.15 1.38
N HIS A 287 -11.97 5.08 0.78
CA HIS A 287 -12.16 4.75 -0.63
C HIS A 287 -11.90 3.25 -0.87
N ALA A 288 -12.18 2.75 -2.06
CA ALA A 288 -11.69 1.43 -2.45
C ALA A 288 -10.16 1.43 -2.51
N THR A 289 -9.49 0.40 -2.01
CA THR A 289 -8.03 0.25 -2.20
C THR A 289 -7.71 0.11 -3.67
N PHE A 290 -8.53 -0.69 -4.40
CA PHE A 290 -8.65 -0.70 -5.84
C PHE A 290 -10.11 -0.54 -6.21
N ASP A 291 -10.40 0.22 -7.25
CA ASP A 291 -11.75 0.35 -7.82
C ASP A 291 -11.99 -0.59 -9.02
N HIS A 292 -11.10 -1.56 -9.21
CA HIS A 292 -11.23 -2.68 -10.15
C HIS A 292 -10.80 -3.98 -9.48
N GLN A 293 -11.22 -5.12 -10.03
CA GLN A 293 -10.79 -6.45 -9.60
C GLN A 293 -9.35 -6.72 -10.02
N THR A 294 -8.68 -7.67 -9.34
CA THR A 294 -7.35 -8.10 -9.76
C THR A 294 -7.42 -8.76 -11.16
N THR A 295 -6.52 -8.35 -12.05
CA THR A 295 -6.48 -8.79 -13.46
C THR A 295 -5.84 -10.18 -13.60
N THR A 296 -6.09 -10.84 -14.72
CA THR A 296 -5.42 -12.10 -15.06
C THR A 296 -3.94 -11.86 -15.35
N ILE A 297 -3.09 -12.77 -14.92
CA ILE A 297 -1.65 -12.74 -15.21
C ILE A 297 -1.47 -12.92 -16.73
N ALA A 298 -0.80 -11.96 -17.37
CA ALA A 298 -0.49 -12.05 -18.78
C ALA A 298 0.43 -13.26 -19.08
N PRO A 299 0.21 -14.01 -20.16
CA PRO A 299 1.03 -15.18 -20.51
C PRO A 299 2.51 -14.84 -20.68
N ASP A 300 2.84 -13.63 -21.09
CA ASP A 300 4.17 -13.10 -21.34
C ASP A 300 4.70 -12.20 -20.20
N ALA A 301 4.08 -12.23 -19.02
CA ALA A 301 4.42 -11.36 -17.88
C ALA A 301 5.90 -11.35 -17.49
N LEU A 302 6.65 -12.41 -17.79
CA LEU A 302 8.10 -12.52 -17.50
C LEU A 302 8.99 -11.94 -18.61
N THR A 303 8.49 -11.76 -19.81
CA THR A 303 9.28 -11.37 -20.99
C THR A 303 8.84 -10.06 -21.62
N ASN A 304 7.62 -9.61 -21.28
CA ASN A 304 7.09 -8.36 -21.80
C ASN A 304 7.85 -7.15 -21.23
N ALA A 305 8.20 -6.20 -22.08
CA ALA A 305 8.80 -4.93 -21.67
C ALA A 305 7.77 -3.90 -21.18
N HIS A 306 6.48 -4.19 -21.34
CA HIS A 306 5.38 -3.34 -20.92
C HIS A 306 4.33 -4.19 -20.19
N THR A 307 3.83 -3.72 -19.02
CA THR A 307 2.73 -4.43 -18.35
C THR A 307 1.45 -4.21 -19.14
N ALA A 308 0.83 -5.30 -19.59
CA ALA A 308 -0.42 -5.27 -20.36
C ALA A 308 -1.65 -5.62 -19.51
N ASP A 309 -1.48 -5.89 -18.22
CA ASP A 309 -2.52 -6.48 -17.38
C ASP A 309 -3.35 -5.47 -16.58
N GLY A 310 -3.28 -4.18 -16.90
CA GLY A 310 -4.08 -3.14 -16.23
C GLY A 310 -3.70 -2.88 -14.77
N TYR A 311 -2.56 -3.40 -14.31
CA TYR A 311 -2.08 -3.21 -12.95
C TYR A 311 -2.03 -1.73 -12.55
N GLY A 312 -2.72 -1.37 -11.50
CA GLY A 312 -2.70 -0.03 -10.92
C GLY A 312 -3.73 0.96 -11.47
N LEU A 313 -4.58 0.55 -12.42
CA LEU A 313 -5.65 1.41 -12.93
C LEU A 313 -6.71 1.70 -11.83
N GLY A 314 -7.22 2.94 -11.83
CA GLY A 314 -8.41 3.32 -11.11
C GLY A 314 -8.37 3.14 -9.59
N ASN A 315 -7.27 3.46 -8.91
CA ASN A 315 -7.13 3.29 -7.46
C ASN A 315 -6.63 4.55 -6.77
N ASN A 316 -7.05 4.73 -5.52
CA ASN A 316 -6.69 5.88 -4.67
C ASN A 316 -5.49 5.61 -3.75
N ARG A 317 -4.84 4.46 -3.85
CA ARG A 317 -3.76 4.05 -2.93
C ARG A 317 -2.53 4.95 -2.93
N ARG A 318 -2.33 5.74 -4.01
CA ARG A 318 -1.20 6.67 -4.12
C ARG A 318 -1.38 7.96 -3.34
N LEU A 319 -2.58 8.24 -2.87
CA LEU A 319 -2.83 9.42 -2.04
C LEU A 319 -2.00 9.39 -0.75
N SER A 320 -1.94 8.25 -0.08
CA SER A 320 -1.09 8.06 1.10
C SER A 320 0.42 8.21 0.82
N PRO A 321 1.03 7.60 -0.22
CA PRO A 321 2.45 7.80 -0.52
C PRO A 321 2.83 9.26 -0.78
N VAL A 322 2.07 9.95 -1.62
CA VAL A 322 2.38 11.34 -2.01
C VAL A 322 2.25 12.31 -0.83
N THR A 323 1.28 12.07 0.05
CA THR A 323 1.11 12.89 1.25
C THR A 323 2.01 12.48 2.40
N GLY A 324 2.51 11.25 2.41
CA GLY A 324 3.23 10.65 3.56
C GLY A 324 2.29 10.27 4.71
N PHE A 325 0.98 10.33 4.52
CA PHE A 325 -0.02 10.03 5.55
C PHE A 325 -0.24 8.53 5.72
N PRO A 326 -0.64 8.08 6.92
CA PRO A 326 -0.91 6.67 7.16
C PRO A 326 -2.19 6.24 6.46
N ALA A 327 -2.20 4.98 5.98
CA ALA A 327 -3.41 4.37 5.45
C ALA A 327 -3.52 2.89 5.83
N LEU A 328 -4.75 2.48 6.14
CA LEU A 328 -5.10 1.13 6.57
C LEU A 328 -6.12 0.55 5.58
N THR A 329 -5.80 -0.55 4.91
CA THR A 329 -6.80 -1.33 4.19
C THR A 329 -7.31 -2.47 5.06
N VAL A 330 -8.61 -2.71 5.01
CA VAL A 330 -9.28 -3.84 5.67
C VAL A 330 -10.18 -4.58 4.69
N PRO A 331 -10.48 -5.87 4.89
CA PRO A 331 -11.40 -6.63 4.04
C PRO A 331 -12.80 -6.01 4.00
N ALA A 332 -13.27 -5.58 2.81
CA ALA A 332 -14.62 -5.06 2.60
C ALA A 332 -15.62 -6.14 2.19
N GLY A 333 -15.14 -7.28 1.76
CA GLY A 333 -15.93 -8.40 1.25
C GLY A 333 -15.44 -8.87 -0.11
N PHE A 334 -16.34 -9.47 -0.88
CA PHE A 334 -16.04 -10.12 -2.15
C PHE A 334 -16.98 -9.65 -3.26
N THR A 335 -16.48 -9.61 -4.49
CA THR A 335 -17.27 -9.43 -5.70
C THR A 335 -18.11 -10.67 -5.99
N ALA A 336 -19.01 -10.59 -6.97
CA ALA A 336 -19.79 -11.74 -7.40
C ALA A 336 -18.92 -12.88 -7.96
N GLU A 337 -17.70 -12.56 -8.42
CA GLU A 337 -16.72 -13.55 -8.89
C GLU A 337 -15.91 -14.17 -7.73
N GLY A 338 -16.15 -13.78 -6.48
CA GLY A 338 -15.42 -14.30 -5.32
C GLY A 338 -14.04 -13.66 -5.12
N LEU A 339 -13.78 -12.50 -5.72
CA LEU A 339 -12.50 -11.79 -5.58
C LEU A 339 -12.57 -10.78 -4.44
N PRO A 340 -11.53 -10.73 -3.57
CA PRO A 340 -11.50 -9.83 -2.43
C PRO A 340 -11.45 -8.35 -2.83
N VAL A 341 -12.12 -7.51 -2.04
CA VAL A 341 -12.09 -6.05 -2.13
C VAL A 341 -11.67 -5.46 -0.79
N GLY A 342 -10.80 -4.45 -0.82
CA GLY A 342 -10.35 -3.71 0.37
C GLY A 342 -11.02 -2.34 0.48
N LEU A 343 -11.43 -1.99 1.70
CA LEU A 343 -11.78 -0.63 2.10
C LEU A 343 -10.54 0.01 2.71
N GLU A 344 -10.10 1.14 2.19
CA GLU A 344 -8.93 1.87 2.66
C GLU A 344 -9.33 3.11 3.45
N PHE A 345 -8.78 3.24 4.66
CA PHE A 345 -8.87 4.43 5.51
C PHE A 345 -7.57 5.22 5.38
N LEU A 346 -7.66 6.52 5.11
CA LEU A 346 -6.54 7.45 5.09
C LEU A 346 -6.68 8.43 6.26
N GLY A 347 -5.67 8.54 7.10
CA GLY A 347 -5.64 9.44 8.26
C GLY A 347 -4.74 10.65 8.07
N ARG A 348 -4.68 11.51 9.10
CA ARG A 348 -3.67 12.57 9.23
C ARG A 348 -2.32 11.97 9.63
N PRO A 349 -1.20 12.69 9.49
CA PRO A 349 0.10 12.20 9.97
C PRO A 349 0.02 11.73 11.43
N PHE A 350 0.63 10.59 11.73
CA PHE A 350 0.74 10.00 13.08
C PHE A 350 -0.61 9.66 13.75
N THR A 351 -1.63 9.32 12.95
CA THR A 351 -2.93 8.88 13.47
C THR A 351 -3.16 7.37 13.31
N GLU A 352 -2.11 6.57 13.29
CA GLU A 352 -2.20 5.11 13.15
C GLU A 352 -3.07 4.46 14.23
N ALA A 353 -2.98 4.93 15.47
CA ALA A 353 -3.81 4.43 16.58
C ALA A 353 -5.30 4.61 16.28
N MET A 354 -5.70 5.77 15.78
CA MET A 354 -7.08 6.07 15.38
C MET A 354 -7.50 5.21 14.18
N LEU A 355 -6.64 5.06 13.14
CA LEU A 355 -6.95 4.21 12.00
C LEU A 355 -7.14 2.74 12.39
N LEU A 356 -6.29 2.25 13.30
CA LEU A 356 -6.41 0.88 13.85
C LEU A 356 -7.71 0.72 14.65
N GLN A 357 -8.10 1.72 15.44
CA GLN A 357 -9.36 1.72 16.18
C GLN A 357 -10.57 1.70 15.22
N LEU A 358 -10.60 2.55 14.19
CA LEU A 358 -11.65 2.55 13.15
C LEU A 358 -11.71 1.20 12.42
N GLY A 359 -10.56 0.71 11.97
CA GLY A 359 -10.44 -0.59 11.29
C GLY A 359 -10.89 -1.76 12.16
N TYR A 360 -10.57 -1.73 13.46
CA TYR A 360 -10.97 -2.75 14.41
C TYR A 360 -12.48 -2.75 14.63
N GLY A 361 -13.09 -1.59 14.88
CA GLY A 361 -14.54 -1.46 14.99
C GLY A 361 -15.26 -1.98 13.74
N TYR A 362 -14.74 -1.65 12.54
CA TYR A 362 -15.27 -2.16 11.28
C TYR A 362 -15.10 -3.69 11.15
N GLU A 363 -13.89 -4.21 11.42
CA GLU A 363 -13.58 -5.65 11.36
C GLU A 363 -14.50 -6.46 12.29
N GLN A 364 -14.64 -6.04 13.56
CA GLN A 364 -15.43 -6.76 14.56
C GLN A 364 -16.93 -6.70 14.26
N GLY A 365 -17.40 -5.56 13.73
CA GLY A 365 -18.80 -5.38 13.36
C GLY A 365 -19.22 -6.16 12.11
N THR A 366 -18.29 -6.38 11.16
CA THR A 366 -18.64 -6.92 9.84
C THR A 366 -18.10 -8.31 9.54
N LYS A 367 -16.92 -8.66 10.06
CA LYS A 367 -16.22 -9.95 9.85
C LYS A 367 -16.15 -10.37 8.38
N ARG A 368 -15.77 -9.43 7.49
CA ARG A 368 -15.80 -9.62 6.04
C ARG A 368 -14.68 -10.50 5.49
N ARG A 369 -13.67 -10.84 6.31
CA ARG A 369 -12.59 -11.72 5.86
C ARG A 369 -13.04 -13.16 5.75
N GLU A 370 -12.72 -13.80 4.62
CA GLU A 370 -12.82 -15.25 4.42
C GLU A 370 -11.45 -15.80 3.98
N PRO A 371 -11.06 -17.02 4.40
CA PRO A 371 -9.81 -17.62 3.93
C PRO A 371 -9.93 -18.07 2.47
N PRO A 372 -8.81 -18.15 1.71
CA PRO A 372 -8.84 -18.65 0.34
C PRO A 372 -9.17 -20.14 0.28
N ALA A 373 -10.10 -20.52 -0.62
CA ALA A 373 -10.47 -21.92 -0.81
C ALA A 373 -9.34 -22.79 -1.42
N THR A 374 -8.33 -22.15 -2.02
CA THR A 374 -7.14 -22.81 -2.59
C THR A 374 -6.22 -23.41 -1.50
N THR A 375 -6.34 -22.94 -0.28
CA THR A 375 -5.58 -23.41 0.88
C THR A 375 -6.54 -23.72 2.05
N PRO A 376 -7.35 -24.79 1.94
CA PRO A 376 -8.29 -25.16 2.99
C PRO A 376 -7.56 -25.51 4.30
N ALA A 377 -8.29 -25.47 5.42
CA ALA A 377 -7.77 -25.97 6.70
C ALA A 377 -7.33 -27.44 6.54
N LEU A 378 -6.23 -27.78 7.21
CA LEU A 378 -5.82 -29.19 7.30
C LEU A 378 -6.89 -29.98 8.06
N PRO A 379 -7.16 -31.25 7.65
CA PRO A 379 -8.14 -32.08 8.32
C PRO A 379 -7.76 -32.41 9.76
#